data_d411689634ab319081e51cbe081576ab
#
_entry.id   d411689634ab319081e51cbe081576ab
#
_cell.length_a   1.000
_cell.length_b   1.000
_cell.length_c   1.000
_cell.angle_alpha   90.00
_cell.angle_beta   90.00
_cell.angle_gamma   90.00
#
_symmetry.space_group_name_H-M   'P 1'
#
loop_
_entity.id
_entity.type
_entity.pdbx_description
1 polymer ?
#
loop_
_entity_poly.entity_id
_entity_poly.type
_entity_poly.pdbx_seq_one_letter_code
_entity_poly.pdbx_strand_id
1 'polypeptide(L)'
;MLEIDIEKRLRDFDLQLRLDVKQGQTMMLVGDNGCGKTTLLNLIAGLDRPDRGRIALDGRPLFDSDLGIDLPPEARGVGYVFQSYALFPHMSVYDNVAFGLRARKMPAEDIDRRVEKHLKEAGLWEIRRAKAADVSGGQKQRVALARALIIEPKLLLLDEPLSALDVRRQAAMRAELKETIRACGVPCIIVTHDLRDVVSLGDNACLLERGRVAMRGRAEDVASWGAGQE
;
A
#
# COMPACT_ATOMS: atom_id res chain seq x y z
N MET A 1 10.71 9.96 5.20
CA MET A 1 10.92 9.96 3.73
C MET A 1 11.33 8.56 3.31
N LEU A 2 10.72 8.02 2.25
CA LEU A 2 11.13 6.77 1.61
C LEU A 2 12.09 7.10 0.46
N GLU A 3 13.20 6.38 0.38
CA GLU A 3 14.20 6.47 -0.67
C GLU A 3 14.42 5.09 -1.27
N ILE A 4 14.37 4.99 -2.60
CA ILE A 4 14.50 3.75 -3.35
C ILE A 4 15.51 3.99 -4.49
N ASP A 5 16.51 3.15 -4.59
CA ASP A 5 17.44 3.07 -5.70
C ASP A 5 17.85 1.61 -5.85
N ILE A 6 17.18 0.87 -6.74
CA ILE A 6 17.28 -0.58 -6.81
C ILE A 6 17.28 -1.11 -8.23
N GLU A 7 17.88 -2.29 -8.36
CA GLU A 7 17.86 -3.11 -9.56
C GLU A 7 17.32 -4.51 -9.22
N LYS A 8 16.47 -5.03 -10.10
CA LYS A 8 15.94 -6.39 -10.01
C LYS A 8 15.78 -6.96 -11.41
N ARG A 9 16.38 -8.08 -11.70
CA ARG A 9 16.15 -8.82 -12.93
C ARG A 9 14.81 -9.53 -12.85
N LEU A 10 13.92 -9.19 -13.77
CA LEU A 10 12.66 -9.89 -13.98
C LEU A 10 12.80 -10.81 -15.19
N ARG A 11 11.76 -11.58 -15.47
CA ARG A 11 11.78 -12.56 -16.56
C ARG A 11 12.01 -11.90 -17.93
N ASP A 12 11.32 -10.78 -18.18
CA ASP A 12 11.25 -10.18 -19.52
C ASP A 12 11.99 -8.84 -19.63
N PHE A 13 12.39 -8.23 -18.51
CA PHE A 13 13.13 -6.97 -18.43
C PHE A 13 13.78 -6.77 -17.06
N ASP A 14 14.65 -5.80 -16.96
CA ASP A 14 15.26 -5.38 -15.70
C ASP A 14 14.48 -4.20 -15.10
N LEU A 15 14.01 -4.38 -13.85
CA LEU A 15 13.47 -3.29 -13.05
C LEU A 15 14.65 -2.44 -12.53
N GLN A 16 14.74 -1.20 -13.00
CA GLN A 16 15.72 -0.22 -12.52
C GLN A 16 14.98 1.04 -12.13
N LEU A 17 14.94 1.34 -10.84
CA LEU A 17 14.09 2.40 -10.37
C LEU A 17 14.74 3.21 -9.27
N ARG A 18 14.73 4.55 -9.47
CA ARG A 18 15.09 5.52 -8.46
C ARG A 18 13.90 6.42 -8.14
N LEU A 19 13.43 6.38 -6.90
CA LEU A 19 12.23 7.08 -6.46
C LEU A 19 12.39 7.55 -5.01
N ASP A 20 11.84 8.71 -4.70
CA ASP A 20 11.68 9.21 -3.34
C ASP A 20 10.24 9.62 -3.07
N VAL A 21 9.76 9.37 -1.85
CA VAL A 21 8.43 9.79 -1.39
C VAL A 21 8.59 10.47 -0.03
N LYS A 22 8.16 11.74 0.05
CA LYS A 22 8.29 12.52 1.28
C LYS A 22 7.25 12.10 2.31
N GLN A 23 7.48 12.48 3.54
CA GLN A 23 6.55 12.29 4.64
C GLN A 23 5.20 12.95 4.31
N GLY A 24 4.09 12.25 4.55
CA GLY A 24 2.73 12.72 4.28
C GLY A 24 2.38 12.84 2.79
N GLN A 25 3.26 12.44 1.87
CA GLN A 25 2.97 12.45 0.43
C GLN A 25 2.49 11.11 -0.07
N THR A 26 1.57 11.16 -1.03
CA THR A 26 1.08 10.02 -1.80
C THR A 26 1.71 10.01 -3.19
N MET A 27 2.46 8.97 -3.51
CA MET A 27 3.00 8.68 -4.84
C MET A 27 2.11 7.66 -5.54
N MET A 28 1.54 8.05 -6.67
CA MET A 28 0.81 7.14 -7.55
C MET A 28 1.78 6.44 -8.48
N LEU A 29 1.71 5.12 -8.57
CA LEU A 29 2.50 4.31 -9.49
C LEU A 29 1.56 3.77 -10.56
N VAL A 30 1.73 4.26 -11.78
CA VAL A 30 0.88 3.92 -12.93
C VAL A 30 1.69 3.23 -14.02
N GLY A 31 1.03 2.59 -14.96
CA GLY A 31 1.63 1.89 -16.09
C GLY A 31 0.90 0.60 -16.42
N ASP A 32 1.28 -0.02 -17.53
CA ASP A 32 0.64 -1.24 -18.05
C ASP A 32 0.73 -2.44 -17.09
N ASN A 33 -0.14 -3.40 -17.31
CA ASN A 33 -0.06 -4.66 -16.57
C ASN A 33 1.27 -5.37 -16.87
N GLY A 34 1.90 -5.88 -15.80
CA GLY A 34 3.19 -6.56 -15.92
C GLY A 34 4.42 -5.64 -16.00
N CYS A 35 4.29 -4.29 -15.99
CA CYS A 35 5.45 -3.39 -16.05
C CYS A 35 6.32 -3.34 -14.78
N GLY A 36 5.93 -4.04 -13.68
CA GLY A 36 6.72 -4.18 -12.46
C GLY A 36 6.18 -3.46 -11.22
N LYS A 37 4.96 -2.88 -11.24
CA LYS A 37 4.37 -2.12 -10.12
C LYS A 37 4.24 -2.93 -8.83
N THR A 38 3.54 -4.06 -8.88
CA THR A 38 3.37 -4.97 -7.73
C THR A 38 4.72 -5.55 -7.27
N THR A 39 5.63 -5.83 -8.22
CA THR A 39 7.00 -6.27 -7.88
C THR A 39 7.71 -5.21 -7.05
N LEU A 40 7.63 -3.92 -7.44
CA LEU A 40 8.21 -2.84 -6.67
C LEU A 40 7.64 -2.78 -5.25
N LEU A 41 6.31 -2.87 -5.10
CA LEU A 41 5.71 -2.90 -3.75
C LEU A 41 6.23 -4.09 -2.93
N ASN A 42 6.35 -5.26 -3.53
CA ASN A 42 6.88 -6.46 -2.85
C ASN A 42 8.34 -6.29 -2.44
N LEU A 43 9.18 -5.68 -3.28
CA LEU A 43 10.57 -5.37 -2.95
C LEU A 43 10.67 -4.39 -1.76
N ILE A 44 9.84 -3.36 -1.73
CA ILE A 44 9.79 -2.39 -0.62
C ILE A 44 9.30 -3.08 0.67
N ALA A 45 8.27 -3.91 0.57
CA ALA A 45 7.71 -4.64 1.71
C ALA A 45 8.63 -5.75 2.25
N GLY A 46 9.63 -6.19 1.46
CA GLY A 46 10.52 -7.31 1.82
C GLY A 46 9.92 -8.68 1.54
N LEU A 47 8.88 -8.75 0.72
CA LEU A 47 8.27 -9.99 0.23
C LEU A 47 9.03 -10.58 -0.95
N ASP A 48 9.85 -9.77 -1.60
CA ASP A 48 10.86 -10.16 -2.58
C ASP A 48 12.12 -9.33 -2.32
N ARG A 49 13.25 -9.74 -2.90
CA ARG A 49 14.56 -9.14 -2.66
C ARG A 49 15.08 -8.46 -3.92
N PRO A 50 15.54 -7.18 -3.86
CA PRO A 50 16.30 -6.57 -4.95
C PRO A 50 17.61 -7.31 -5.20
N ASP A 51 18.12 -7.28 -6.43
CA ASP A 51 19.43 -7.87 -6.73
C ASP A 51 20.54 -6.92 -6.29
N ARG A 52 20.33 -5.58 -6.45
CA ARG A 52 21.27 -4.53 -6.04
C ARG A 52 20.55 -3.28 -5.58
N GLY A 53 21.32 -2.41 -4.91
CA GLY A 53 20.90 -1.07 -4.55
C GLY A 53 20.45 -0.93 -3.11
N ARG A 54 19.60 0.07 -2.84
CA ARG A 54 19.21 0.46 -1.50
C ARG A 54 17.74 0.85 -1.42
N ILE A 55 17.07 0.47 -0.32
CA ILE A 55 15.77 0.98 0.13
C ILE A 55 15.95 1.50 1.54
N ALA A 56 15.60 2.77 1.78
CA ALA A 56 15.68 3.36 3.11
C ALA A 56 14.38 4.09 3.47
N LEU A 57 14.00 4.03 4.74
CA LEU A 57 12.85 4.74 5.29
C LEU A 57 13.30 5.58 6.49
N ASP A 58 13.11 6.90 6.38
CA ASP A 58 13.60 7.89 7.36
C ASP A 58 15.09 7.72 7.70
N GLY A 59 15.90 7.50 6.64
CA GLY A 59 17.34 7.28 6.74
C GLY A 59 17.76 5.88 7.20
N ARG A 60 16.82 5.07 7.73
CA ARG A 60 17.09 3.69 8.15
C ARG A 60 17.08 2.76 6.93
N PRO A 61 18.16 2.03 6.63
CA PRO A 61 18.16 1.06 5.54
C PRO A 61 17.22 -0.11 5.87
N LEU A 62 16.32 -0.41 4.93
CA LEU A 62 15.48 -1.61 4.92
C LEU A 62 16.13 -2.74 4.10
N PHE A 63 16.79 -2.33 3.01
CA PHE A 63 17.63 -3.15 2.16
C PHE A 63 18.84 -2.32 1.72
N ASP A 64 20.01 -2.93 1.72
CA ASP A 64 21.24 -2.33 1.19
C ASP A 64 22.20 -3.44 0.78
N SER A 65 22.45 -3.57 -0.54
CA SER A 65 23.29 -4.64 -1.09
C SER A 65 24.75 -4.52 -0.68
N ASP A 66 25.26 -3.29 -0.53
CA ASP A 66 26.66 -3.02 -0.24
C ASP A 66 26.98 -3.24 1.24
N LEU A 67 25.98 -2.98 2.11
CA LEU A 67 26.09 -3.22 3.55
C LEU A 67 25.62 -4.62 3.97
N GLY A 68 25.06 -5.42 3.06
CA GLY A 68 24.49 -6.74 3.37
C GLY A 68 23.25 -6.69 4.25
N ILE A 69 22.50 -5.58 4.21
CA ILE A 69 21.28 -5.38 5.01
C ILE A 69 20.08 -5.85 4.19
N ASP A 70 19.24 -6.70 4.79
CA ASP A 70 17.96 -7.12 4.25
C ASP A 70 17.00 -7.41 5.40
N LEU A 71 16.22 -6.41 5.78
CA LEU A 71 15.26 -6.57 6.88
C LEU A 71 14.07 -7.41 6.45
N PRO A 72 13.62 -8.38 7.28
CA PRO A 72 12.41 -9.12 6.99
C PRO A 72 11.17 -8.20 7.03
N PRO A 73 10.05 -8.58 6.38
CA PRO A 73 8.85 -7.74 6.24
C PRO A 73 8.34 -7.15 7.57
N GLU A 74 8.29 -7.96 8.62
CA GLU A 74 7.80 -7.55 9.95
C GLU A 74 8.68 -6.49 10.62
N ALA A 75 9.93 -6.35 10.21
CA ALA A 75 10.88 -5.35 10.74
C ALA A 75 10.89 -4.04 9.94
N ARG A 76 10.24 -3.99 8.78
CA ARG A 76 10.24 -2.81 7.90
C ARG A 76 9.24 -1.72 8.31
N GLY A 77 8.24 -2.06 9.14
CA GLY A 77 7.22 -1.11 9.60
C GLY A 77 6.27 -0.66 8.48
N VAL A 78 5.97 -1.55 7.54
CA VAL A 78 5.12 -1.30 6.36
C VAL A 78 3.70 -1.79 6.62
N GLY A 79 2.70 -0.97 6.32
CA GLY A 79 1.32 -1.39 6.14
C GLY A 79 1.07 -1.70 4.67
N TYR A 80 0.60 -2.90 4.35
CA TYR A 80 0.36 -3.31 2.97
C TYR A 80 -1.10 -3.77 2.78
N VAL A 81 -1.77 -3.16 1.81
CA VAL A 81 -3.08 -3.61 1.31
C VAL A 81 -2.87 -4.21 -0.07
N PHE A 82 -3.05 -5.52 -0.18
CA PHE A 82 -2.93 -6.28 -1.42
C PHE A 82 -4.17 -6.10 -2.30
N GLN A 83 -4.05 -6.28 -3.60
CA GLN A 83 -5.13 -6.22 -4.57
C GLN A 83 -6.32 -7.14 -4.21
N SER A 84 -6.04 -8.36 -3.74
CA SER A 84 -7.05 -9.31 -3.27
C SER A 84 -7.47 -9.09 -1.80
N TYR A 85 -7.01 -7.98 -1.18
CA TYR A 85 -7.13 -7.69 0.25
C TYR A 85 -6.41 -8.68 1.17
N ALA A 86 -6.11 -9.90 0.74
CA ALA A 86 -5.43 -10.97 1.47
C ALA A 86 -5.94 -11.14 2.92
N LEU A 87 -7.27 -11.06 3.11
CA LEU A 87 -7.90 -11.32 4.40
C LEU A 87 -7.87 -12.82 4.68
N PHE A 88 -7.78 -13.18 5.95
CA PHE A 88 -7.94 -14.54 6.42
C PHE A 88 -9.43 -14.89 6.43
N PRO A 89 -9.93 -15.68 5.46
CA PRO A 89 -11.38 -15.82 5.23
C PRO A 89 -12.11 -16.53 6.37
N HIS A 90 -11.42 -17.42 7.09
CA HIS A 90 -11.93 -18.19 8.21
C HIS A 90 -11.93 -17.42 9.54
N MET A 91 -11.21 -16.31 9.62
CA MET A 91 -11.13 -15.44 10.78
C MET A 91 -12.24 -14.39 10.77
N SER A 92 -12.63 -13.91 11.94
CA SER A 92 -13.55 -12.77 12.07
C SER A 92 -12.93 -11.47 11.56
N VAL A 93 -13.77 -10.45 11.33
CA VAL A 93 -13.33 -9.08 11.05
C VAL A 93 -12.42 -8.58 12.18
N TYR A 94 -12.81 -8.80 13.43
CA TYR A 94 -12.01 -8.48 14.61
C TYR A 94 -10.64 -9.16 14.56
N ASP A 95 -10.58 -10.47 14.34
CA ASP A 95 -9.33 -11.23 14.35
C ASP A 95 -8.40 -10.88 13.19
N ASN A 96 -8.95 -10.54 12.01
CA ASN A 96 -8.15 -10.02 10.90
C ASN A 96 -7.44 -8.72 11.30
N VAL A 97 -8.15 -7.78 11.95
CA VAL A 97 -7.56 -6.50 12.36
C VAL A 97 -6.60 -6.70 13.53
N ALA A 98 -6.92 -7.56 14.50
CA ALA A 98 -6.08 -7.86 15.66
C ALA A 98 -4.78 -8.60 15.32
N PHE A 99 -4.70 -9.23 14.12
CA PHE A 99 -3.64 -10.19 13.77
C PHE A 99 -2.23 -9.63 13.96
N GLY A 100 -1.95 -8.43 13.44
CA GLY A 100 -0.63 -7.81 13.52
C GLY A 100 -0.23 -7.45 14.96
N LEU A 101 -1.19 -7.04 15.79
CA LEU A 101 -0.93 -6.74 17.21
C LEU A 101 -0.63 -7.99 18.02
N ARG A 102 -1.37 -9.08 17.75
CA ARG A 102 -1.10 -10.39 18.37
C ARG A 102 0.27 -10.94 17.98
N ALA A 103 0.66 -10.81 16.69
CA ALA A 103 1.98 -11.21 16.23
C ALA A 103 3.11 -10.47 16.95
N ARG A 104 2.86 -9.20 17.34
CA ARG A 104 3.77 -8.38 18.16
C ARG A 104 3.70 -8.69 19.65
N LYS A 105 2.90 -9.70 20.08
CA LYS A 105 2.71 -10.10 21.49
C LYS A 105 2.23 -8.97 22.40
N MET A 106 1.40 -8.07 21.87
CA MET A 106 0.81 -6.99 22.65
C MET A 106 -0.17 -7.56 23.70
N PRO A 107 -0.32 -6.93 24.90
CA PRO A 107 -1.30 -7.33 25.89
C PRO A 107 -2.72 -7.33 25.34
N ALA A 108 -3.54 -8.30 25.77
CA ALA A 108 -4.91 -8.49 25.25
C ALA A 108 -5.79 -7.25 25.42
N GLU A 109 -5.73 -6.60 26.57
CA GLU A 109 -6.50 -5.37 26.87
C GLU A 109 -6.15 -4.22 25.92
N ASP A 110 -4.86 -4.08 25.54
CA ASP A 110 -4.41 -3.07 24.58
C ASP A 110 -4.88 -3.41 23.16
N ILE A 111 -4.88 -4.70 22.80
CA ILE A 111 -5.41 -5.17 21.51
C ILE A 111 -6.89 -4.83 21.43
N ASP A 112 -7.68 -5.20 22.44
CA ASP A 112 -9.13 -4.98 22.47
C ASP A 112 -9.45 -3.50 22.31
N ARG A 113 -8.79 -2.62 23.08
CA ARG A 113 -8.98 -1.18 23.01
C ARG A 113 -8.66 -0.61 21.63
N ARG A 114 -7.53 -1.02 21.03
CA ARG A 114 -7.10 -0.52 19.72
C ARG A 114 -8.01 -1.04 18.61
N VAL A 115 -8.36 -2.33 18.62
CA VAL A 115 -9.24 -2.93 17.61
C VAL A 115 -10.63 -2.31 17.67
N GLU A 116 -11.19 -2.13 18.87
CA GLU A 116 -12.49 -1.47 19.04
C GLU A 116 -12.49 -0.08 18.42
N LYS A 117 -11.47 0.73 18.72
CA LYS A 117 -11.30 2.08 18.17
C LYS A 117 -11.27 2.04 16.64
N HIS A 118 -10.35 1.27 16.05
CA HIS A 118 -10.18 1.21 14.59
C HIS A 118 -11.43 0.66 13.87
N LEU A 119 -12.11 -0.33 14.44
CA LEU A 119 -13.32 -0.87 13.83
C LEU A 119 -14.50 0.11 13.93
N LYS A 120 -14.61 0.91 15.00
CA LYS A 120 -15.61 1.98 15.10
C LYS A 120 -15.35 3.08 14.08
N GLU A 121 -14.11 3.54 13.95
CA GLU A 121 -13.70 4.56 12.97
C GLU A 121 -13.95 4.08 11.53
N ALA A 122 -13.72 2.80 11.23
CA ALA A 122 -13.98 2.21 9.92
C ALA A 122 -15.46 1.83 9.67
N GLY A 123 -16.36 2.03 10.64
CA GLY A 123 -17.78 1.62 10.54
C GLY A 123 -17.99 0.11 10.46
N LEU A 124 -17.10 -0.66 11.08
CA LEU A 124 -17.11 -2.14 11.04
C LEU A 124 -17.45 -2.81 12.37
N TRP A 125 -17.68 -2.03 13.43
CA TRP A 125 -17.88 -2.56 14.78
C TRP A 125 -19.03 -3.55 14.89
N GLU A 126 -20.17 -3.26 14.24
CA GLU A 126 -21.35 -4.09 14.31
C GLU A 126 -21.17 -5.48 13.67
N ILE A 127 -20.27 -5.56 12.68
CA ILE A 127 -19.94 -6.80 11.98
C ILE A 127 -18.64 -7.44 12.45
N ARG A 128 -18.05 -7.00 13.57
CA ARG A 128 -16.75 -7.47 14.07
C ARG A 128 -16.64 -8.98 14.27
N ARG A 129 -17.76 -9.66 14.53
CA ARG A 129 -17.82 -11.12 14.73
C ARG A 129 -18.08 -11.90 13.44
N ALA A 130 -18.50 -11.24 12.36
CA ALA A 130 -18.69 -11.89 11.07
C ALA A 130 -17.35 -12.40 10.52
N LYS A 131 -17.36 -13.52 9.79
CA LYS A 131 -16.19 -14.01 9.09
C LYS A 131 -15.85 -13.08 7.92
N ALA A 132 -14.55 -12.91 7.64
CA ALA A 132 -14.10 -12.09 6.52
C ALA A 132 -14.56 -12.64 5.15
N ALA A 133 -14.87 -13.93 5.07
CA ALA A 133 -15.48 -14.53 3.88
C ALA A 133 -16.86 -13.92 3.57
N ASP A 134 -17.66 -13.63 4.60
CA ASP A 134 -19.09 -13.33 4.52
C ASP A 134 -19.41 -11.82 4.38
N VAL A 135 -18.39 -10.95 4.42
CA VAL A 135 -18.58 -9.50 4.29
C VAL A 135 -18.47 -9.02 2.85
N SER A 136 -19.13 -7.89 2.54
CA SER A 136 -19.12 -7.29 1.18
C SER A 136 -17.72 -6.82 0.74
N GLY A 137 -17.52 -6.62 -0.57
CA GLY A 137 -16.25 -6.14 -1.12
C GLY A 137 -15.75 -4.84 -0.48
N GLY A 138 -16.63 -3.84 -0.32
CA GLY A 138 -16.27 -2.59 0.36
C GLY A 138 -15.94 -2.78 1.84
N GLN A 139 -16.62 -3.71 2.53
CA GLN A 139 -16.27 -4.07 3.90
C GLN A 139 -14.91 -4.78 3.96
N LYS A 140 -14.62 -5.71 3.02
CA LYS A 140 -13.30 -6.37 2.91
C LYS A 140 -12.16 -5.35 2.76
N GLN A 141 -12.36 -4.36 1.91
CA GLN A 141 -11.40 -3.27 1.73
C GLN A 141 -11.14 -2.50 3.03
N ARG A 142 -12.21 -2.06 3.72
CA ARG A 142 -12.08 -1.36 5.00
C ARG A 142 -11.40 -2.22 6.06
N VAL A 143 -11.69 -3.53 6.12
CA VAL A 143 -11.01 -4.47 7.03
C VAL A 143 -9.52 -4.56 6.71
N ALA A 144 -9.14 -4.68 5.42
CA ALA A 144 -7.75 -4.73 5.00
C ALA A 144 -7.00 -3.44 5.34
N LEU A 145 -7.64 -2.28 5.13
CA LEU A 145 -7.07 -0.98 5.48
C LEU A 145 -6.92 -0.84 7.00
N ALA A 146 -7.95 -1.16 7.79
CA ALA A 146 -7.86 -1.15 9.25
C ALA A 146 -6.75 -2.08 9.78
N ARG A 147 -6.60 -3.28 9.18
CA ARG A 147 -5.50 -4.21 9.51
C ARG A 147 -4.12 -3.65 9.20
N ALA A 148 -3.99 -2.94 8.08
CA ALA A 148 -2.72 -2.32 7.69
C ALA A 148 -2.38 -1.11 8.58
N LEU A 149 -3.37 -0.37 9.07
CA LEU A 149 -3.18 0.86 9.85
C LEU A 149 -3.01 0.63 11.35
N ILE A 150 -3.65 -0.41 11.90
CA ILE A 150 -3.64 -0.65 13.36
C ILE A 150 -2.24 -0.89 13.93
N ILE A 151 -1.31 -1.34 13.09
CA ILE A 151 0.09 -1.54 13.46
C ILE A 151 0.91 -0.25 13.50
N GLU A 152 0.28 0.92 13.24
CA GLU A 152 0.94 2.23 13.16
C GLU A 152 2.14 2.20 12.20
N PRO A 153 1.88 1.96 10.89
CA PRO A 153 2.97 1.80 9.93
C PRO A 153 3.73 3.12 9.72
N LYS A 154 4.99 3.02 9.31
CA LYS A 154 5.82 4.16 8.88
C LYS A 154 5.76 4.40 7.37
N LEU A 155 5.19 3.48 6.63
CA LEU A 155 5.00 3.50 5.18
C LEU A 155 3.72 2.73 4.84
N LEU A 156 2.90 3.26 3.94
CA LEU A 156 1.69 2.60 3.46
C LEU A 156 1.85 2.22 1.98
N LEU A 157 1.59 0.96 1.66
CA LEU A 157 1.59 0.42 0.30
C LEU A 157 0.19 -0.10 -0.04
N LEU A 158 -0.39 0.38 -1.13
CA LEU A 158 -1.72 -0.01 -1.58
C LEU A 158 -1.64 -0.49 -3.02
N ASP A 159 -1.99 -1.75 -3.26
CA ASP A 159 -1.99 -2.36 -4.58
C ASP A 159 -3.41 -2.44 -5.11
N GLU A 160 -3.76 -1.59 -6.07
CA GLU A 160 -5.09 -1.47 -6.68
C GLU A 160 -6.25 -1.44 -5.67
N PRO A 161 -6.23 -0.56 -4.67
CA PRO A 161 -7.13 -0.63 -3.53
C PRO A 161 -8.61 -0.48 -3.89
N LEU A 162 -8.96 0.10 -5.04
CA LEU A 162 -10.33 0.38 -5.45
C LEU A 162 -10.83 -0.49 -6.62
N SER A 163 -9.97 -1.35 -7.20
CA SER A 163 -10.28 -2.10 -8.43
C SER A 163 -11.43 -3.09 -8.30
N ALA A 164 -11.66 -3.64 -7.10
CA ALA A 164 -12.71 -4.63 -6.85
C ALA A 164 -14.11 -4.02 -6.57
N LEU A 165 -14.25 -2.69 -6.65
CA LEU A 165 -15.49 -1.98 -6.35
C LEU A 165 -16.24 -1.59 -7.62
N ASP A 166 -17.58 -1.55 -7.54
CA ASP A 166 -18.41 -0.98 -8.59
C ASP A 166 -18.18 0.55 -8.72
N VAL A 167 -18.35 1.08 -9.96
CA VAL A 167 -18.04 2.48 -10.30
C VAL A 167 -18.79 3.49 -9.40
N ARG A 168 -20.03 3.16 -8.98
CA ARG A 168 -20.85 4.08 -8.15
C ARG A 168 -20.27 4.22 -6.73
N ARG A 169 -19.69 3.14 -6.22
CA ARG A 169 -19.08 3.13 -4.87
C ARG A 169 -17.65 3.66 -4.86
N GLN A 170 -16.94 3.58 -5.98
CA GLN A 170 -15.55 4.05 -6.06
C GLN A 170 -15.39 5.52 -5.67
N ALA A 171 -16.29 6.42 -6.08
CA ALA A 171 -16.17 7.85 -5.77
C ALA A 171 -16.20 8.13 -4.26
N ALA A 172 -17.15 7.55 -3.53
CA ALA A 172 -17.24 7.69 -2.08
C ALA A 172 -16.04 7.06 -1.38
N MET A 173 -15.59 5.88 -1.84
CA MET A 173 -14.44 5.19 -1.27
C MET A 173 -13.12 5.91 -1.54
N ARG A 174 -12.97 6.62 -2.69
CA ARG A 174 -11.82 7.51 -2.93
C ARG A 174 -11.71 8.60 -1.90
N ALA A 175 -12.81 9.28 -1.61
CA ALA A 175 -12.83 10.35 -0.60
C ALA A 175 -12.44 9.82 0.79
N GLU A 176 -13.04 8.69 1.20
CA GLU A 176 -12.74 8.03 2.48
C GLU A 176 -11.27 7.59 2.56
N LEU A 177 -10.75 6.97 1.49
CA LEU A 177 -9.37 6.52 1.42
C LEU A 177 -8.39 7.70 1.48
N LYS A 178 -8.68 8.80 0.76
CA LYS A 178 -7.87 10.03 0.79
C LYS A 178 -7.76 10.60 2.20
N GLU A 179 -8.88 10.72 2.90
CA GLU A 179 -8.90 11.22 4.29
C GLU A 179 -8.10 10.31 5.21
N THR A 180 -8.27 8.98 5.07
CA THR A 180 -7.54 7.99 5.88
C THR A 180 -6.04 8.08 5.66
N ILE A 181 -5.58 8.17 4.39
CA ILE A 181 -4.14 8.29 4.06
C ILE A 181 -3.58 9.60 4.63
N ARG A 182 -4.29 10.72 4.46
CA ARG A 182 -3.87 12.01 5.00
C ARG A 182 -3.75 12.01 6.52
N ALA A 183 -4.73 11.41 7.20
CA ALA A 183 -4.70 11.28 8.65
C ALA A 183 -3.53 10.43 9.16
N CYS A 184 -3.07 9.45 8.36
CA CYS A 184 -1.91 8.62 8.67
C CYS A 184 -0.61 9.43 8.67
N GLY A 185 -0.47 10.43 7.79
CA GLY A 185 0.68 11.32 7.70
C GLY A 185 2.01 10.67 7.33
N VAL A 186 2.01 9.43 6.86
CA VAL A 186 3.20 8.68 6.43
C VAL A 186 3.37 8.73 4.91
N PRO A 187 4.55 8.43 4.36
CA PRO A 187 4.69 8.19 2.93
C PRO A 187 3.73 7.11 2.47
N CYS A 188 3.08 7.31 1.33
CA CYS A 188 2.16 6.33 0.74
C CYS A 188 2.52 6.08 -0.72
N ILE A 189 2.53 4.81 -1.14
CA ILE A 189 2.58 4.43 -2.56
C ILE A 189 1.31 3.69 -2.91
N ILE A 190 0.62 4.15 -3.96
CA ILE A 190 -0.60 3.53 -4.48
C ILE A 190 -0.35 3.09 -5.92
N VAL A 191 -0.55 1.82 -6.19
CA VAL A 191 -0.61 1.28 -7.55
C VAL A 191 -2.05 1.36 -8.04
N THR A 192 -2.26 1.89 -9.22
CA THR A 192 -3.55 1.90 -9.92
C THR A 192 -3.37 1.99 -11.42
N HIS A 193 -4.37 1.55 -12.17
CA HIS A 193 -4.51 1.78 -13.61
C HIS A 193 -5.62 2.81 -13.92
N ASP A 194 -6.36 3.29 -12.90
CA ASP A 194 -7.44 4.28 -13.06
C ASP A 194 -6.88 5.71 -12.88
N LEU A 195 -6.86 6.50 -13.97
CA LEU A 195 -6.39 7.89 -13.92
C LEU A 195 -7.22 8.79 -12.99
N ARG A 196 -8.48 8.42 -12.70
CA ARG A 196 -9.31 9.14 -11.72
C ARG A 196 -8.76 8.97 -10.30
N ASP A 197 -8.21 7.78 -9.99
CA ASP A 197 -7.54 7.54 -8.70
C ASP A 197 -6.27 8.39 -8.61
N VAL A 198 -5.51 8.48 -9.72
CA VAL A 198 -4.28 9.29 -9.77
C VAL A 198 -4.55 10.73 -9.39
N VAL A 199 -5.50 11.37 -10.05
CA VAL A 199 -5.85 12.78 -9.78
C VAL A 199 -6.46 12.98 -8.40
N SER A 200 -7.29 12.01 -7.95
CA SER A 200 -8.02 12.17 -6.69
C SER A 200 -7.16 11.91 -5.45
N LEU A 201 -6.26 10.92 -5.49
CA LEU A 201 -5.52 10.43 -4.33
C LEU A 201 -4.07 10.91 -4.30
N GLY A 202 -3.45 11.14 -5.47
CA GLY A 202 -2.03 11.40 -5.61
C GLY A 202 -1.64 12.87 -5.37
N ASP A 203 -0.48 13.07 -4.76
CA ASP A 203 0.24 14.35 -4.81
C ASP A 203 1.19 14.35 -6.01
N ASN A 204 1.89 13.24 -6.21
CA ASN A 204 2.78 12.98 -7.33
C ASN A 204 2.44 11.65 -7.98
N ALA A 205 2.86 11.49 -9.24
CA ALA A 205 2.75 10.22 -9.95
C ALA A 205 4.04 9.87 -10.67
N CYS A 206 4.22 8.57 -10.87
CA CYS A 206 5.31 7.97 -11.61
C CYS A 206 4.74 6.96 -12.60
N LEU A 207 4.96 7.20 -13.90
CA LEU A 207 4.65 6.25 -14.95
C LEU A 207 5.80 5.26 -15.08
N LEU A 208 5.48 3.97 -14.93
CA LEU A 208 6.42 2.88 -15.06
C LEU A 208 6.20 2.14 -16.38
N GLU A 209 7.24 2.05 -17.20
CA GLU A 209 7.26 1.28 -18.44
C GLU A 209 8.41 0.29 -18.42
N ARG A 210 8.11 -0.99 -18.58
CA ARG A 210 9.10 -2.09 -18.60
C ARG A 210 10.20 -1.93 -17.54
N GLY A 211 9.78 -1.69 -16.29
CA GLY A 211 10.69 -1.60 -15.15
C GLY A 211 11.49 -0.29 -15.02
N ARG A 212 11.17 0.72 -15.82
CA ARG A 212 11.84 2.04 -15.76
C ARG A 212 10.83 3.16 -15.59
N VAL A 213 11.28 4.26 -14.98
CA VAL A 213 10.50 5.49 -14.89
C VAL A 213 10.48 6.17 -16.27
N ALA A 214 9.32 6.17 -16.92
CA ALA A 214 9.12 6.89 -18.18
C ALA A 214 8.79 8.36 -17.94
N MET A 215 7.99 8.65 -16.90
CA MET A 215 7.60 10.01 -16.52
C MET A 215 7.41 10.10 -15.01
N ARG A 216 7.75 11.25 -14.43
CA ARG A 216 7.48 11.58 -13.02
C ARG A 216 7.10 13.04 -12.90
N GLY A 217 6.09 13.36 -12.11
CA GLY A 217 5.63 14.73 -11.90
C GLY A 217 4.48 14.80 -10.92
N ARG A 218 3.75 15.91 -10.96
CA ARG A 218 2.48 16.05 -10.23
C ARG A 218 1.48 15.03 -10.77
N ALA A 219 0.61 14.55 -9.90
CA ALA A 219 -0.39 13.53 -10.29
C ALA A 219 -1.25 13.98 -11.49
N GLU A 220 -1.67 15.25 -11.51
CA GLU A 220 -2.46 15.84 -12.59
C GLU A 220 -1.71 15.86 -13.95
N ASP A 221 -0.41 16.18 -13.95
CA ASP A 221 0.41 16.28 -15.16
C ASP A 221 0.60 14.88 -15.78
N VAL A 222 0.91 13.88 -14.96
CA VAL A 222 1.10 12.50 -15.40
C VAL A 222 -0.21 11.89 -15.91
N ALA A 223 -1.34 12.18 -15.24
CA ALA A 223 -2.66 11.71 -15.68
C ALA A 223 -3.07 12.31 -17.03
N SER A 224 -2.78 13.59 -17.26
CA SER A 224 -3.09 14.27 -18.53
C SER A 224 -2.29 13.69 -19.69
N TRP A 225 -1.04 13.31 -19.46
CA TRP A 225 -0.19 12.69 -20.47
C TRP A 225 -0.70 11.27 -20.84
N GLY A 226 -1.11 10.45 -19.84
CA GLY A 226 -1.67 9.12 -20.08
C GLY A 226 -2.97 9.13 -20.87
N ALA A 227 -3.83 10.13 -20.65
CA ALA A 227 -5.10 10.28 -21.38
C ALA A 227 -4.91 10.68 -22.87
N GLY A 228 -3.74 11.16 -23.26
CA GLY A 228 -3.45 11.54 -24.66
C GLY A 228 -2.86 10.41 -25.50
N GLN A 229 -2.65 9.22 -24.95
CA GLN A 229 -2.11 8.05 -25.64
C GLN A 229 -3.16 6.96 -25.95
N GLU A 230 -4.39 7.08 -25.45
CA GLU A 230 -5.55 6.26 -25.81
C GLU A 230 -6.27 6.85 -27.05
#